data_d96941cea9e1b607ac94e313df4e3ec5
#
_entry.id   d96941cea9e1b607ac94e313df4e3ec5
#
_cell.length_a   1.000
_cell.length_b   1.000
_cell.length_c   1.000
_cell.angle_alpha   90.00
_cell.angle_beta   90.00
_cell.angle_gamma   90.00
#
_symmetry.space_group_name_H-M   'P 1'
#
loop_
_entity.id
_entity.type
_entity.pdbx_description
1 polymer ?
#
loop_
_entity_poly.entity_id
_entity_poly.type
_entity_poly.pdbx_seq_one_letter_code
_entity_poly.pdbx_strand_id
1 'polypeptide(L)' 'CERYQFFTARLVDAGVDRKTAEHDACNIEHAISAEAFQKLKNFLTNK' A
#
# COMPACT_ATOMS: atom_id res chain seq x y z
N CYS A 1 1.93 -10.58 -5.20
CA CYS A 1 1.83 -9.35 -4.39
C CYS A 1 1.51 -9.70 -2.96
N GLU A 2 2.54 -10.01 -2.17
CA GLU A 2 2.31 -10.51 -0.82
C GLU A 2 2.20 -9.41 0.23
N ARG A 3 2.75 -8.23 -0.05
CA ARG A 3 2.76 -7.14 0.92
C ARG A 3 1.81 -6.03 0.57
N TYR A 4 0.92 -6.31 -0.35
CA TYR A 4 0.03 -5.25 -0.85
C TYR A 4 -1.07 -4.89 0.14
N GLN A 5 -1.27 -5.68 1.19
CA GLN A 5 -2.36 -5.41 2.12
C GLN A 5 -2.26 -4.04 2.78
N PHE A 6 -1.05 -3.59 3.06
CA PHE A 6 -0.87 -2.28 3.66
C PHE A 6 -1.42 -1.18 2.75
N PHE A 7 -1.02 -1.22 1.49
CA PHE A 7 -1.49 -0.20 0.55
C PHE A 7 -2.97 -0.38 0.24
N THR A 8 -3.44 -1.61 0.18
CA THR A 8 -4.85 -1.87 -0.05
C THR A 8 -5.70 -1.20 1.04
N ALA A 9 -5.31 -1.38 2.29
CA ALA A 9 -6.04 -0.79 3.41
C ALA A 9 -6.04 0.74 3.31
N ARG A 10 -4.90 1.31 2.97
CA ARG A 10 -4.81 2.76 2.84
C ARG A 10 -5.70 3.28 1.73
N LEU A 11 -5.71 2.59 0.60
CA LEU A 11 -6.51 3.01 -0.54
C LEU A 11 -8.00 2.87 -0.26
N VAL A 12 -8.39 1.78 0.38
CA VAL A 12 -9.79 1.59 0.73
C VAL A 12 -10.24 2.67 1.71
N ASP A 13 -9.39 3.01 2.67
CA ASP A 13 -9.71 4.08 3.62
C ASP A 13 -9.91 5.41 2.90
N ALA A 14 -9.21 5.61 1.80
CA ALA A 14 -9.33 6.83 1.03
C ALA A 14 -10.56 6.85 0.13
N GLY A 15 -11.29 5.74 0.07
CA GLY A 15 -12.51 5.68 -0.73
C GLY A 15 -12.37 4.91 -2.03
N VAL A 16 -11.24 4.23 -2.22
CA VAL A 16 -11.01 3.45 -3.44
C VAL A 16 -11.72 2.10 -3.32
N ASP A 17 -12.33 1.64 -4.42
CA ASP A 17 -12.96 0.33 -4.46
C ASP A 17 -11.96 -0.76 -4.10
N ARG A 18 -12.42 -1.79 -3.39
CA ARG A 18 -11.51 -2.81 -2.90
C ARG A 18 -10.73 -3.50 -4.03
N LYS A 19 -11.42 -3.87 -5.10
CA LYS A 19 -10.74 -4.53 -6.21
C LYS A 19 -9.71 -3.61 -6.85
N THR A 20 -10.08 -2.37 -7.05
CA THR A 20 -9.16 -1.38 -7.60
C THR A 20 -8.00 -1.16 -6.64
N ALA A 21 -8.30 -1.11 -5.34
CA ALA A 21 -7.26 -0.91 -4.34
C ALA A 21 -6.25 -2.05 -4.35
N GLU A 22 -6.74 -3.28 -4.47
CA GLU A 22 -5.84 -4.43 -4.50
C GLU A 22 -4.94 -4.40 -5.73
N HIS A 23 -5.53 -4.07 -6.87
CA HIS A 23 -4.77 -4.01 -8.12
C HIS A 23 -3.71 -2.89 -8.05
N ASP A 24 -4.12 -1.72 -7.59
CA ASP A 24 -3.20 -0.60 -7.51
C ASP A 24 -2.13 -0.84 -6.46
N ALA A 25 -2.49 -1.44 -5.33
CA ALA A 25 -1.52 -1.76 -4.29
C ALA A 25 -0.44 -2.69 -4.82
N CYS A 26 -0.83 -3.68 -5.63
CA CYS A 26 0.13 -4.57 -6.25
C CYS A 26 1.09 -3.80 -7.15
N ASN A 27 0.55 -2.89 -7.95
CA ASN A 27 1.37 -2.07 -8.83
C ASN A 27 2.33 -1.19 -8.03
N ILE A 28 1.85 -0.60 -6.95
CA ILE A 28 2.70 0.22 -6.09
C ILE A 28 3.83 -0.60 -5.52
N GLU A 29 3.51 -1.81 -5.07
CA GLU A 29 4.53 -2.68 -4.49
C GLU A 29 5.64 -2.98 -5.48
N HIS A 30 5.28 -3.19 -6.74
CA HIS A 30 6.28 -3.47 -7.77
C HIS A 30 7.11 -2.24 -8.12
N ALA A 31 6.54 -1.07 -7.98
CA ALA A 31 7.22 0.17 -8.38
C ALA A 31 8.05 0.77 -7.26
N ILE A 32 7.72 0.46 -6.01
CA ILE A 32 8.37 1.09 -4.87
C ILE A 32 9.53 0.22 -4.39
N SER A 33 10.61 0.85 -3.94
CA SER A 33 11.74 0.10 -3.41
C SER A 33 11.40 -0.41 -2.02
N ALA A 34 12.15 -1.44 -1.57
CA ALA A 34 11.94 -2.00 -0.25
C ALA A 34 12.19 -0.96 0.85
N GLU A 35 13.19 -0.12 0.66
CA GLU A 35 13.51 0.91 1.64
C GLU A 35 12.40 1.94 1.74
N ALA A 36 11.90 2.39 0.60
CA ALA A 36 10.84 3.37 0.59
C ALA A 36 9.57 2.79 1.21
N PHE A 37 9.28 1.53 0.91
CA PHE A 37 8.12 0.86 1.48
C PHE A 37 8.21 0.80 3.00
N GLN A 38 9.36 0.40 3.53
CA GLN A 38 9.53 0.30 4.97
C GLN A 38 9.40 1.66 5.65
N LYS A 39 10.02 2.67 5.09
CA LYS A 39 9.96 4.00 5.68
C LYS A 39 8.56 4.58 5.63
N LEU A 40 7.87 4.38 4.52
CA LEU A 40 6.50 4.86 4.39
C LEU A 40 5.59 4.12 5.37
N LYS A 41 5.77 2.81 5.49
CA LYS A 41 4.96 2.02 6.40
C LYS A 41 5.16 2.49 7.84
N ASN A 42 6.41 2.70 8.23
CA ASN A 42 6.69 3.18 9.58
C ASN A 42 6.10 4.56 9.82
N PHE A 43 6.21 5.43 8.84
CA PHE A 43 5.68 6.77 8.97
C PHE A 43 4.17 6.77 9.18
N LEU A 44 3.47 5.94 8.41
CA LEU A 44 2.01 5.93 8.45
C LEU A 44 1.47 5.17 9.65
N THR A 45 2.20 4.18 10.16
CA THR A 45 1.73 3.39 11.29
C THR A 45 2.24 3.89 12.62
N ASN A 46 3.30 4.68 12.61
CA ASN A 46 3.93 5.18 13.84
C ASN A 46 3.42 6.57 14.15
N LYS A 47 2.18 6.64 14.56
CA LYS A 47 1.58 7.94 14.90
C LYS A 47 1.52 8.13 16.41
#